data_dd9fbf202810c2e91400c19051caf5fa
#
_entry.id   dd9fbf202810c2e91400c19051caf5fa
#
_cell.length_a   1.000
_cell.length_b   1.000
_cell.length_c   1.000
_cell.angle_alpha   90.00
_cell.angle_beta   90.00
_cell.angle_gamma   90.00
#
_symmetry.space_group_name_H-M   'P 1'
#
loop_
_entity.id
_entity.type
_entity.pdbx_description
1 polymer ?
#
loop_
_entity_poly.entity_id
_entity_poly.type
_entity_poly.pdbx_seq_one_letter_code
_entity_poly.pdbx_strand_id
1 'polypeptide(L)'
;IKSYEKAVRHAELTMKNIGLDYIDLYLIHAPWPWTEIGADYTRENIEVWKAMEEFYESGKTRSIGISNFSVKDIDAILENSRINPMVNQIKLHIGHRQQEITSHCTANGILVEGYSPLATGKILSNGEIARIAEKYGKSVAQVSVRYVLQKGALPLPKSVHPDYIRQNIDINFEISEDDISRLDSLK
;
A
#
# COMPACT_ATOMS: atom_id res chain seq x y z
N ILE A 1 15.38 -10.12 -4.11
CA ILE A 1 16.52 -9.76 -3.24
C ILE A 1 16.30 -10.51 -1.95
N LYS A 2 17.28 -11.29 -1.48
CA LYS A 2 17.09 -12.17 -0.32
C LYS A 2 18.38 -12.25 0.53
N SER A 3 19.19 -11.19 0.54
CA SER A 3 20.29 -11.01 1.47
C SER A 3 20.61 -9.53 1.64
N TYR A 4 21.25 -9.19 2.74
CA TYR A 4 21.73 -7.85 3.06
C TYR A 4 22.57 -7.24 1.91
N GLU A 5 23.61 -7.93 1.44
CA GLU A 5 24.53 -7.40 0.42
C GLU A 5 23.82 -7.13 -0.93
N LYS A 6 22.87 -8.02 -1.28
CA LYS A 6 22.04 -7.79 -2.48
C LYS A 6 21.12 -6.60 -2.32
N ALA A 7 20.57 -6.38 -1.12
CA ALA A 7 19.71 -5.23 -0.84
C ALA A 7 20.49 -3.92 -0.94
N VAL A 8 21.68 -3.83 -0.33
CA VAL A 8 22.57 -2.66 -0.44
C VAL A 8 22.88 -2.35 -1.90
N ARG A 9 23.36 -3.34 -2.65
CA ARG A 9 23.68 -3.17 -4.09
C ARG A 9 22.47 -2.70 -4.90
N HIS A 10 21.29 -3.22 -4.64
CA HIS A 10 20.07 -2.81 -5.35
C HIS A 10 19.64 -1.39 -4.99
N ALA A 11 19.76 -0.99 -3.74
CA ALA A 11 19.48 0.39 -3.33
C ALA A 11 20.41 1.38 -4.05
N GLU A 12 21.72 1.09 -4.07
CA GLU A 12 22.71 1.91 -4.79
C GLU A 12 22.43 1.96 -6.31
N LEU A 13 22.11 0.83 -6.92
CA LEU A 13 21.76 0.77 -8.33
C LEU A 13 20.47 1.55 -8.62
N THR A 14 19.48 1.48 -7.74
CA THR A 14 18.24 2.25 -7.85
C THR A 14 18.53 3.75 -7.86
N MET A 15 19.33 4.24 -6.90
CA MET A 15 19.74 5.66 -6.85
C MET A 15 20.45 6.10 -8.12
N LYS A 16 21.42 5.29 -8.58
CA LYS A 16 22.16 5.57 -9.82
C LYS A 16 21.23 5.65 -11.04
N ASN A 17 20.26 4.72 -11.16
CA ASN A 17 19.36 4.65 -12.31
C ASN A 17 18.33 5.78 -12.32
N ILE A 18 17.84 6.19 -11.15
CA ILE A 18 16.90 7.30 -11.01
C ILE A 18 17.61 8.64 -11.21
N GLY A 19 18.89 8.74 -10.85
CA GLY A 19 19.68 9.97 -10.95
C GLY A 19 19.26 11.05 -9.94
N LEU A 20 18.74 10.64 -8.78
CA LEU A 20 18.35 11.51 -7.68
C LEU A 20 19.30 11.32 -6.49
N ASP A 21 19.43 12.35 -5.68
CA ASP A 21 20.25 12.32 -4.47
C ASP A 21 19.56 11.59 -3.32
N TYR A 22 18.23 11.53 -3.33
CA TYR A 22 17.41 10.80 -2.34
C TYR A 22 16.09 10.29 -2.95
N ILE A 23 15.43 9.38 -2.23
CA ILE A 23 14.09 8.84 -2.51
C ILE A 23 13.19 9.17 -1.33
N ASP A 24 11.94 9.57 -1.55
CA ASP A 24 11.00 9.88 -0.46
C ASP A 24 10.54 8.61 0.25
N LEU A 25 10.27 7.53 -0.49
CA LEU A 25 9.84 6.25 0.07
C LEU A 25 10.49 5.09 -0.70
N TYR A 26 11.15 4.20 0.05
CA TYR A 26 11.74 2.98 -0.49
C TYR A 26 11.13 1.75 0.20
N LEU A 27 10.63 0.79 -0.60
CA LEU A 27 9.87 -0.35 -0.10
C LEU A 27 10.50 -1.70 -0.45
N ILE A 28 10.39 -2.67 0.47
CA ILE A 28 10.48 -4.09 0.10
C ILE A 28 9.17 -4.45 -0.60
N HIS A 29 9.23 -4.81 -1.90
CA HIS A 29 8.05 -4.97 -2.76
C HIS A 29 7.14 -6.15 -2.37
N ALA A 30 7.71 -7.23 -1.82
CA ALA A 30 6.96 -8.37 -1.29
C ALA A 30 7.83 -9.19 -0.33
N PRO A 31 7.24 -9.91 0.66
CA PRO A 31 7.98 -10.76 1.58
C PRO A 31 8.56 -12.01 0.91
N TRP A 32 8.09 -12.36 -0.27
CA TRP A 32 8.45 -13.55 -1.06
C TRP A 32 8.70 -13.18 -2.53
N PRO A 33 9.46 -14.01 -3.29
CA PRO A 33 9.53 -13.89 -4.74
C PRO A 33 8.16 -14.17 -5.39
N TRP A 34 7.83 -13.47 -6.47
CA TRP A 34 6.56 -13.66 -7.19
C TRP A 34 6.36 -15.06 -7.77
N THR A 35 7.45 -15.85 -7.88
CA THR A 35 7.42 -17.26 -8.26
C THR A 35 7.10 -18.19 -7.10
N GLU A 36 7.12 -17.69 -5.85
CA GLU A 36 6.97 -18.47 -4.62
C GLU A 36 6.06 -17.75 -3.63
N ILE A 37 4.92 -17.26 -4.11
CA ILE A 37 3.94 -16.51 -3.32
C ILE A 37 3.51 -17.32 -2.10
N GLY A 38 3.65 -16.72 -0.91
CA GLY A 38 3.29 -17.34 0.37
C GLY A 38 4.37 -18.22 1.00
N ALA A 39 5.53 -18.38 0.34
CA ALA A 39 6.68 -19.06 0.94
C ALA A 39 7.27 -18.24 2.11
N ASP A 40 7.81 -18.92 3.10
CA ASP A 40 8.44 -18.29 4.27
C ASP A 40 9.86 -17.80 3.94
N TYR A 41 10.04 -16.50 4.01
CA TYR A 41 11.32 -15.79 3.83
C TYR A 41 11.60 -14.87 5.01
N THR A 42 11.09 -15.19 6.19
CA THR A 42 11.20 -14.36 7.40
C THR A 42 12.64 -13.94 7.69
N ARG A 43 13.57 -14.90 7.71
CA ARG A 43 14.99 -14.63 7.98
C ARG A 43 15.60 -13.69 6.94
N GLU A 44 15.37 -13.94 5.67
CA GLU A 44 15.89 -13.13 4.57
C GLU A 44 15.30 -11.72 4.58
N ASN A 45 14.02 -11.57 4.93
CA ASN A 45 13.38 -10.27 5.04
C ASN A 45 13.98 -9.44 6.18
N ILE A 46 14.31 -10.05 7.32
CA ILE A 46 15.03 -9.38 8.42
C ILE A 46 16.41 -8.87 7.95
N GLU A 47 17.16 -9.68 7.21
CA GLU A 47 18.47 -9.25 6.67
C GLU A 47 18.32 -8.12 5.64
N VAL A 48 17.32 -8.19 4.78
CA VAL A 48 17.01 -7.10 3.84
C VAL A 48 16.59 -5.84 4.59
N TRP A 49 15.82 -5.98 5.67
CA TRP A 49 15.37 -4.84 6.48
C TRP A 49 16.53 -4.09 7.13
N LYS A 50 17.55 -4.78 7.62
CA LYS A 50 18.79 -4.14 8.14
C LYS A 50 19.45 -3.24 7.10
N ALA A 51 19.52 -3.68 5.84
CA ALA A 51 20.03 -2.85 4.75
C ALA A 51 19.13 -1.63 4.47
N MET A 52 17.80 -1.78 4.62
CA MET A 52 16.87 -0.66 4.49
C MET A 52 17.08 0.39 5.59
N GLU A 53 17.30 -0.04 6.82
CA GLU A 53 17.61 0.85 7.95
C GLU A 53 18.87 1.68 7.69
N GLU A 54 19.94 1.05 7.23
CA GLU A 54 21.19 1.77 6.90
C GLU A 54 20.99 2.74 5.71
N PHE A 55 20.20 2.35 4.73
CA PHE A 55 19.87 3.22 3.61
C PHE A 55 19.09 4.46 4.07
N TYR A 56 18.19 4.30 5.05
CA TYR A 56 17.49 5.40 5.71
C TYR A 56 18.44 6.26 6.53
N GLU A 57 19.27 5.66 7.40
CA GLU A 57 20.23 6.37 8.25
C GLU A 57 21.27 7.16 7.44
N SER A 58 21.60 6.70 6.23
CA SER A 58 22.50 7.42 5.31
C SER A 58 21.86 8.66 4.65
N GLY A 59 20.57 8.92 4.89
CA GLY A 59 19.82 10.04 4.30
C GLY A 59 19.45 9.85 2.81
N LYS A 60 19.71 8.68 2.23
CA LYS A 60 19.37 8.37 0.84
C LYS A 60 17.88 8.07 0.63
N THR A 61 17.16 7.78 1.70
CA THR A 61 15.70 7.72 1.67
C THR A 61 15.12 8.43 2.90
N ARG A 62 13.95 9.07 2.73
CA ARG A 62 13.23 9.76 3.82
C ARG A 62 12.33 8.84 4.60
N SER A 63 11.88 7.76 3.98
CA SER A 63 11.00 6.77 4.59
C SER A 63 11.32 5.39 4.03
N ILE A 64 11.18 4.38 4.89
CA ILE A 64 11.32 2.96 4.51
C ILE A 64 10.05 2.21 4.88
N GLY A 65 9.71 1.22 4.08
CA GLY A 65 8.52 0.43 4.31
C GLY A 65 8.55 -0.92 3.61
N ILE A 66 7.43 -1.56 3.71
CA ILE A 66 7.17 -2.92 3.22
C ILE A 66 5.95 -2.92 2.31
N SER A 67 5.77 -3.97 1.54
CA SER A 67 4.60 -4.14 0.69
C SER A 67 4.18 -5.61 0.65
N ASN A 68 2.88 -5.87 0.73
CA ASN A 68 2.28 -7.21 0.73
C ASN A 68 2.69 -8.09 1.94
N PHE A 69 3.11 -7.49 3.04
CA PHE A 69 3.44 -8.20 4.28
C PHE A 69 2.18 -8.54 5.05
N SER A 70 2.08 -9.79 5.49
CA SER A 70 1.04 -10.27 6.41
C SER A 70 1.35 -9.82 7.84
N VAL A 71 0.41 -10.01 8.78
CA VAL A 71 0.62 -9.74 10.21
C VAL A 71 1.87 -10.47 10.72
N LYS A 72 2.01 -11.77 10.42
CA LYS A 72 3.20 -12.55 10.78
C LYS A 72 4.51 -11.92 10.25
N ASP A 73 4.51 -11.47 9.01
CA ASP A 73 5.70 -10.88 8.40
C ASP A 73 6.03 -9.51 9.02
N ILE A 74 5.00 -8.72 9.35
CA ILE A 74 5.16 -7.44 10.05
C ILE A 74 5.75 -7.65 11.42
N ASP A 75 5.20 -8.56 12.23
CA ASP A 75 5.68 -8.86 13.58
C ASP A 75 7.15 -9.29 13.56
N ALA A 76 7.54 -10.14 12.61
CA ALA A 76 8.92 -10.56 12.48
C ALA A 76 9.88 -9.40 12.18
N ILE A 77 9.45 -8.39 11.43
CA ILE A 77 10.25 -7.17 11.23
C ILE A 77 10.28 -6.34 12.52
N LEU A 78 9.12 -6.08 13.14
CA LEU A 78 9.03 -5.26 14.36
C LEU A 78 9.89 -5.80 15.50
N GLU A 79 9.92 -7.12 15.69
CA GLU A 79 10.73 -7.79 16.73
C GLU A 79 12.24 -7.70 16.49
N ASN A 80 12.67 -7.46 15.24
CA ASN A 80 14.09 -7.53 14.84
C ASN A 80 14.61 -6.21 14.24
N SER A 81 13.80 -5.14 14.24
CA SER A 81 14.16 -3.83 13.67
C SER A 81 14.60 -2.84 14.75
N ARG A 82 15.49 -1.91 14.37
CA ARG A 82 15.78 -0.68 15.13
C ARG A 82 14.85 0.46 14.70
N ILE A 83 14.44 0.42 13.44
CA ILE A 83 13.54 1.40 12.82
C ILE A 83 12.35 0.62 12.25
N ASN A 84 11.17 0.88 12.79
CA ASN A 84 9.95 0.22 12.36
C ASN A 84 9.60 0.60 10.91
N PRO A 85 8.91 -0.27 10.15
CA PRO A 85 8.33 0.10 8.88
C PRO A 85 7.39 1.30 9.04
N MET A 86 7.55 2.31 8.18
CA MET A 86 6.70 3.49 8.19
C MET A 86 5.43 3.28 7.33
N VAL A 87 5.52 2.38 6.36
CA VAL A 87 4.45 2.08 5.39
C VAL A 87 4.34 0.59 5.16
N ASN A 88 3.10 0.07 5.03
CA ASN A 88 2.81 -1.21 4.39
C ASN A 88 1.88 -0.97 3.20
N GLN A 89 2.38 -1.17 1.99
CA GLN A 89 1.60 -1.01 0.77
C GLN A 89 0.93 -2.33 0.40
N ILE A 90 -0.40 -2.38 0.44
CA ILE A 90 -1.19 -3.60 0.21
C ILE A 90 -2.28 -3.40 -0.83
N LYS A 91 -2.77 -4.48 -1.42
CA LYS A 91 -3.96 -4.44 -2.25
C LYS A 91 -5.18 -4.13 -1.40
N LEU A 92 -5.87 -3.02 -1.68
CA LEU A 92 -7.03 -2.59 -0.89
C LEU A 92 -8.09 -1.94 -1.78
N HIS A 93 -9.29 -2.49 -1.78
CA HIS A 93 -10.45 -1.98 -2.51
C HIS A 93 -11.75 -2.51 -1.92
N ILE A 94 -12.89 -1.99 -2.37
CA ILE A 94 -14.22 -2.55 -2.06
C ILE A 94 -14.23 -4.03 -2.47
N GLY A 95 -14.63 -4.91 -1.54
CA GLY A 95 -14.57 -6.36 -1.72
C GLY A 95 -13.23 -7.03 -1.37
N HIS A 96 -12.20 -6.24 -1.02
CA HIS A 96 -10.90 -6.77 -0.54
C HIS A 96 -10.29 -5.84 0.50
N ARG A 97 -10.79 -5.93 1.74
CA ARG A 97 -10.52 -4.97 2.81
C ARG A 97 -9.24 -5.21 3.60
N GLN A 98 -8.79 -6.45 3.69
CA GLN A 98 -7.64 -6.88 4.50
C GLN A 98 -7.66 -6.30 5.94
N GLN A 99 -8.82 -6.36 6.60
CA GLN A 99 -9.08 -5.69 7.89
C GLN A 99 -8.05 -6.05 8.97
N GLU A 100 -7.63 -7.31 9.04
CA GLU A 100 -6.62 -7.76 10.00
C GLU A 100 -5.29 -7.01 9.81
N ILE A 101 -4.79 -6.96 8.59
CA ILE A 101 -3.52 -6.29 8.27
C ILE A 101 -3.64 -4.78 8.51
N THR A 102 -4.74 -4.15 8.06
CA THR A 102 -4.93 -2.70 8.23
C THR A 102 -5.02 -2.31 9.70
N SER A 103 -5.75 -3.07 10.51
CA SER A 103 -5.85 -2.83 11.95
C SER A 103 -4.51 -3.02 12.66
N HIS A 104 -3.76 -4.05 12.29
CA HIS A 104 -2.44 -4.33 12.85
C HIS A 104 -1.43 -3.23 12.50
N CYS A 105 -1.41 -2.77 11.24
CA CYS A 105 -0.59 -1.64 10.82
C CYS A 105 -0.91 -0.38 11.62
N THR A 106 -2.20 -0.03 11.75
CA THR A 106 -2.63 1.14 12.52
C THR A 106 -2.20 1.07 13.98
N ALA A 107 -2.34 -0.10 14.62
CA ALA A 107 -1.94 -0.31 16.02
C ALA A 107 -0.43 -0.12 16.23
N ASN A 108 0.39 -0.34 15.20
CA ASN A 108 1.85 -0.20 15.25
C ASN A 108 2.35 1.11 14.61
N GLY A 109 1.47 2.06 14.28
CA GLY A 109 1.86 3.35 13.68
C GLY A 109 2.36 3.24 12.24
N ILE A 110 2.04 2.15 11.53
CA ILE A 110 2.41 1.90 10.15
C ILE A 110 1.31 2.43 9.23
N LEU A 111 1.64 3.37 8.35
CA LEU A 111 0.70 3.87 7.34
C LEU A 111 0.37 2.77 6.33
N VAL A 112 -0.91 2.60 6.04
CA VAL A 112 -1.34 1.70 4.97
C VAL A 112 -1.49 2.47 3.66
N GLU A 113 -0.83 2.01 2.60
CA GLU A 113 -1.09 2.43 1.23
C GLU A 113 -1.91 1.35 0.49
N GLY A 114 -3.01 1.78 -0.15
CA GLY A 114 -3.91 0.89 -0.87
C GLY A 114 -3.68 0.92 -2.38
N TYR A 115 -2.97 -0.06 -2.94
CA TYR A 115 -2.86 -0.17 -4.40
C TYR A 115 -4.08 -0.88 -5.02
N SER A 116 -4.29 -0.64 -6.31
CA SER A 116 -5.44 -1.15 -7.08
C SER A 116 -6.80 -0.80 -6.44
N PRO A 117 -7.07 0.45 -6.02
CA PRO A 117 -8.32 0.82 -5.36
C PRO A 117 -9.56 0.60 -6.24
N LEU A 118 -9.39 0.44 -7.56
CA LEU A 118 -10.44 0.13 -8.53
C LEU A 118 -10.49 -1.37 -8.91
N ALA A 119 -9.84 -2.27 -8.15
CA ALA A 119 -9.75 -3.70 -8.45
C ALA A 119 -9.33 -3.99 -9.90
N THR A 120 -8.39 -3.22 -10.45
CA THR A 120 -7.97 -3.26 -11.86
C THR A 120 -9.13 -3.04 -12.86
N GLY A 121 -10.12 -2.22 -12.47
CA GLY A 121 -11.30 -1.88 -13.27
C GLY A 121 -12.51 -2.80 -13.04
N LYS A 122 -12.37 -3.92 -12.36
CA LYS A 122 -13.45 -4.92 -12.17
C LYS A 122 -14.68 -4.38 -11.44
N ILE A 123 -14.51 -3.43 -10.51
CA ILE A 123 -15.60 -2.86 -9.73
C ILE A 123 -16.34 -1.72 -10.45
N LEU A 124 -15.83 -1.22 -11.58
CA LEU A 124 -16.41 -0.05 -12.26
C LEU A 124 -17.81 -0.30 -12.82
N SER A 125 -18.17 -1.55 -13.10
CA SER A 125 -19.50 -1.97 -13.56
C SER A 125 -20.40 -2.47 -12.42
N ASN A 126 -20.01 -2.36 -11.16
CA ASN A 126 -20.81 -2.82 -10.03
C ASN A 126 -22.00 -1.90 -9.79
N GLY A 127 -23.21 -2.42 -9.93
CA GLY A 127 -24.47 -1.64 -9.83
C GLY A 127 -24.73 -1.09 -8.42
N GLU A 128 -24.28 -1.75 -7.37
CA GLU A 128 -24.45 -1.25 -6.00
C GLU A 128 -23.53 -0.05 -5.74
N ILE A 129 -22.27 -0.13 -6.17
CA ILE A 129 -21.34 1.00 -6.07
C ILE A 129 -21.83 2.17 -6.92
N ALA A 130 -22.40 1.90 -8.11
CA ALA A 130 -22.98 2.94 -8.97
C ALA A 130 -24.15 3.66 -8.30
N ARG A 131 -25.09 2.93 -7.66
CA ARG A 131 -26.21 3.54 -6.91
C ARG A 131 -25.73 4.41 -5.75
N ILE A 132 -24.69 3.97 -5.04
CA ILE A 132 -24.09 4.78 -3.97
C ILE A 132 -23.42 6.02 -4.59
N ALA A 133 -22.71 5.89 -5.68
CA ALA A 133 -22.03 6.99 -6.36
C ALA A 133 -23.01 8.10 -6.81
N GLU A 134 -24.18 7.71 -7.33
CA GLU A 134 -25.24 8.67 -7.69
C GLU A 134 -25.68 9.56 -6.52
N LYS A 135 -25.79 9.04 -5.30
CA LYS A 135 -26.18 9.83 -4.11
C LYS A 135 -25.22 11.00 -3.85
N TYR A 136 -23.96 10.82 -4.20
CA TYR A 136 -22.90 11.82 -3.96
C TYR A 136 -22.58 12.65 -5.22
N GLY A 137 -23.26 12.38 -6.35
CA GLY A 137 -22.95 13.03 -7.62
C GLY A 137 -21.52 12.73 -8.11
N LYS A 138 -21.00 11.55 -7.79
CA LYS A 138 -19.63 11.13 -8.08
C LYS A 138 -19.61 9.86 -8.96
N SER A 139 -18.47 9.60 -9.60
CA SER A 139 -18.26 8.35 -10.33
C SER A 139 -17.98 7.18 -9.41
N VAL A 140 -18.17 5.93 -9.89
CA VAL A 140 -17.78 4.70 -9.21
C VAL A 140 -16.31 4.74 -8.80
N ALA A 141 -15.44 5.28 -9.67
CA ALA A 141 -14.02 5.43 -9.41
C ALA A 141 -13.76 6.34 -8.21
N GLN A 142 -14.40 7.52 -8.16
CA GLN A 142 -14.24 8.47 -7.05
C GLN A 142 -14.72 7.89 -5.73
N VAL A 143 -15.89 7.22 -5.71
CA VAL A 143 -16.39 6.52 -4.51
C VAL A 143 -15.43 5.43 -4.06
N SER A 144 -14.87 4.65 -4.98
CA SER A 144 -13.92 3.58 -4.64
C SER A 144 -12.60 4.12 -4.07
N VAL A 145 -12.08 5.22 -4.63
CA VAL A 145 -10.88 5.88 -4.10
C VAL A 145 -11.18 6.51 -2.73
N ARG A 146 -12.32 7.20 -2.58
CA ARG A 146 -12.75 7.79 -1.31
C ARG A 146 -12.96 6.75 -0.22
N TYR A 147 -13.55 5.60 -0.58
CA TYR A 147 -13.72 4.48 0.34
C TYR A 147 -12.39 4.04 0.95
N VAL A 148 -11.35 3.81 0.13
CA VAL A 148 -10.02 3.43 0.62
C VAL A 148 -9.47 4.49 1.59
N LEU A 149 -9.64 5.78 1.27
CA LEU A 149 -9.22 6.88 2.14
C LEU A 149 -9.98 6.88 3.47
N GLN A 150 -11.31 6.67 3.46
CA GLN A 150 -12.12 6.61 4.69
C GLN A 150 -11.87 5.35 5.52
N LYS A 151 -11.30 4.29 4.91
CA LYS A 151 -10.82 3.11 5.65
C LYS A 151 -9.44 3.34 6.29
N GLY A 152 -8.91 4.57 6.25
CA GLY A 152 -7.64 4.95 6.89
C GLY A 152 -6.40 4.62 6.08
N ALA A 153 -6.54 4.29 4.79
CA ALA A 153 -5.42 3.99 3.91
C ALA A 153 -5.24 5.09 2.84
N LEU A 154 -4.01 5.34 2.43
CA LEU A 154 -3.69 6.23 1.31
C LEU A 154 -3.94 5.49 -0.01
N PRO A 155 -4.94 5.89 -0.84
CA PRO A 155 -5.21 5.22 -2.09
C PRO A 155 -4.20 5.56 -3.17
N LEU A 156 -3.79 4.56 -3.97
CA LEU A 156 -2.87 4.70 -5.09
C LEU A 156 -3.57 4.38 -6.43
N PRO A 157 -4.46 5.25 -6.93
CA PRO A 157 -5.10 5.06 -8.22
C PRO A 157 -4.14 5.38 -9.36
N LYS A 158 -4.05 4.50 -10.38
CA LYS A 158 -3.25 4.73 -11.59
C LYS A 158 -4.13 5.16 -12.74
N SER A 159 -3.76 6.21 -13.43
CA SER A 159 -4.34 6.57 -14.73
C SER A 159 -3.29 7.20 -15.66
N VAL A 160 -3.53 7.11 -16.98
CA VAL A 160 -2.80 7.84 -18.03
C VAL A 160 -3.70 8.89 -18.70
N HIS A 161 -4.98 8.92 -18.36
CA HIS A 161 -5.96 9.87 -18.91
C HIS A 161 -6.05 11.11 -18.00
N PRO A 162 -5.82 12.33 -18.50
CA PRO A 162 -5.85 13.56 -17.69
C PRO A 162 -7.15 13.75 -16.90
N ASP A 163 -8.30 13.43 -17.48
CA ASP A 163 -9.59 13.58 -16.82
C ASP A 163 -9.77 12.60 -15.66
N TYR A 164 -9.31 11.36 -15.80
CA TYR A 164 -9.34 10.39 -14.71
C TYR A 164 -8.34 10.74 -13.60
N ILE A 165 -7.18 11.32 -13.95
CA ILE A 165 -6.24 11.85 -12.96
C ILE A 165 -6.90 12.97 -12.14
N ARG A 166 -7.62 13.90 -12.78
CA ARG A 166 -8.38 14.96 -12.09
C ARG A 166 -9.47 14.37 -11.19
N GLN A 167 -10.22 13.37 -11.67
CA GLN A 167 -11.25 12.70 -10.88
C GLN A 167 -10.67 11.97 -9.67
N ASN A 168 -9.50 11.36 -9.78
CA ASN A 168 -8.85 10.65 -8.68
C ASN A 168 -8.48 11.55 -7.49
N ILE A 169 -8.31 12.85 -7.70
CA ILE A 169 -8.05 13.85 -6.64
C ILE A 169 -9.32 14.61 -6.22
N ASP A 170 -10.39 14.58 -7.02
CA ASP A 170 -11.69 15.16 -6.66
C ASP A 170 -12.50 14.20 -5.78
N ILE A 171 -11.98 13.92 -4.60
CA ILE A 171 -12.52 12.99 -3.59
C ILE A 171 -12.81 13.69 -2.25
N ASN A 172 -12.93 15.03 -2.27
CA ASN A 172 -13.25 15.81 -1.08
C ASN A 172 -14.76 15.80 -0.78
N PHE A 173 -15.28 14.63 -0.47
CA PHE A 173 -16.65 14.38 0.00
C PHE A 173 -16.59 13.22 1.00
N GLU A 174 -17.63 13.02 1.77
CA GLU A 174 -17.72 11.96 2.78
C GLU A 174 -18.81 10.96 2.39
N ILE A 175 -18.48 9.67 2.45
CA ILE A 175 -19.43 8.57 2.32
C ILE A 175 -19.99 8.30 3.72
N SER A 176 -21.30 8.22 3.87
CA SER A 176 -21.95 7.94 5.16
C SER A 176 -21.56 6.56 5.71
N GLU A 177 -21.63 6.39 7.02
CA GLU A 177 -21.33 5.11 7.67
C GLU A 177 -22.24 3.97 7.17
N ASP A 178 -23.51 4.26 6.88
CA ASP A 178 -24.45 3.30 6.29
C ASP A 178 -23.98 2.83 4.92
N ASP A 179 -23.55 3.75 4.06
CA ASP A 179 -23.05 3.41 2.71
C ASP A 179 -21.68 2.74 2.79
N ILE A 180 -20.81 3.12 3.72
CA ILE A 180 -19.56 2.39 4.01
C ILE A 180 -19.87 0.95 4.41
N SER A 181 -20.85 0.74 5.30
CA SER A 181 -21.24 -0.59 5.75
C SER A 181 -21.78 -1.46 4.59
N ARG A 182 -22.53 -0.84 3.67
CA ARG A 182 -22.99 -1.53 2.43
C ARG A 182 -21.82 -1.89 1.52
N LEU A 183 -20.88 -0.96 1.29
CA LEU A 183 -19.68 -1.22 0.51
C LEU A 183 -18.81 -2.31 1.15
N ASP A 184 -18.75 -2.36 2.47
CA ASP A 184 -18.05 -3.38 3.24
C ASP A 184 -18.65 -4.78 3.06
N SER A 185 -19.95 -4.90 2.77
CA SER A 185 -20.63 -6.16 2.55
C SER A 185 -20.41 -6.77 1.16
N LEU A 186 -19.92 -5.99 0.22
CA LEU A 186 -19.62 -6.45 -1.14
C LEU A 186 -18.40 -7.38 -1.18
N LYS A 187 -18.41 -8.35 -2.12
CA LYS A 187 -17.33 -9.32 -2.32
C LYS A 187 -16.73 -9.19 -3.72
#